data_cd7261df3cbe53fc29a5f0eae433f308
#
_entry.id   cd7261df3cbe53fc29a5f0eae433f308
#
_cell.length_a   1.000
_cell.length_b   1.000
_cell.length_c   1.000
_cell.angle_alpha   90.00
_cell.angle_beta   90.00
_cell.angle_gamma   90.00
#
_symmetry.space_group_name_H-M   'P 1'
#
loop_
_entity.id
_entity.type
_entity.pdbx_description
1 polymer ?
#
loop_
_entity_poly.entity_id
_entity_poly.type
_entity_poly.pdbx_seq_one_letter_code
_entity_poly.pdbx_strand_id
1 'polypeptide(L)'
;MESTRQKKVARLVLKELSQIFNVESNNILGPIMISITAVRISPDLAYANIFLSIFPVNDPEKALEKIIKNSSLIRKKLGMAVRNQLRVVPELNFFIDDSAEYAEEIDKLLKK
;
A
#
# COMPACT_ATOMS: atom_id res chain seq x y z
N MET A 1 -9.54 -4.03 -17.77
CA MET A 1 -9.65 -2.56 -17.69
C MET A 1 -10.42 -2.18 -16.44
N GLU A 2 -9.91 -1.23 -15.68
CA GLU A 2 -10.56 -0.79 -14.45
C GLU A 2 -11.76 0.10 -14.74
N SER A 3 -12.87 -0.14 -14.04
CA SER A 3 -14.05 0.71 -14.14
C SER A 3 -13.81 2.04 -13.43
N THR A 4 -14.68 3.02 -13.70
CA THR A 4 -14.63 4.31 -13.02
C THR A 4 -14.77 4.12 -11.50
N ARG A 5 -15.64 3.20 -11.07
CA ARG A 5 -15.84 2.91 -9.66
C ARG A 5 -14.59 2.34 -9.01
N GLN A 6 -13.91 1.41 -9.70
CA GLN A 6 -12.65 0.85 -9.21
C GLN A 6 -11.60 1.95 -9.03
N LYS A 7 -11.50 2.87 -9.99
CA LYS A 7 -10.55 3.99 -9.91
C LYS A 7 -10.86 4.92 -8.74
N LYS A 8 -12.13 5.23 -8.52
CA LYS A 8 -12.53 6.09 -7.40
C LYS A 8 -12.23 5.44 -6.07
N VAL A 9 -12.52 4.15 -5.92
CA VAL A 9 -12.22 3.41 -4.70
C VAL A 9 -10.71 3.34 -4.49
N ALA A 10 -9.94 3.09 -5.56
CA ALA A 10 -8.48 3.04 -5.47
C ALA A 10 -7.91 4.37 -4.98
N ARG A 11 -8.39 5.49 -5.48
CA ARG A 11 -7.94 6.82 -5.04
C ARG A 11 -8.27 7.07 -3.58
N LEU A 12 -9.46 6.70 -3.15
CA LEU A 12 -9.88 6.86 -1.76
C LEU A 12 -9.01 6.03 -0.83
N VAL A 13 -8.81 4.76 -1.18
CA VAL A 13 -7.96 3.84 -0.41
C VAL A 13 -6.53 4.37 -0.34
N LEU A 14 -5.98 4.81 -1.47
CA LEU A 14 -4.64 5.36 -1.53
C LEU A 14 -4.49 6.56 -0.58
N LYS A 15 -5.41 7.49 -0.65
CA LYS A 15 -5.39 8.70 0.17
C LYS A 15 -5.43 8.37 1.66
N GLU A 16 -6.41 7.56 2.06
CA GLU A 16 -6.62 7.27 3.48
C GLU A 16 -5.54 6.37 4.05
N LEU A 17 -5.09 5.36 3.28
CA LEU A 17 -3.98 4.50 3.73
C LEU A 17 -2.68 5.25 3.84
N SER A 18 -2.41 6.21 2.94
CA SER A 18 -1.21 7.03 3.03
C SER A 18 -1.17 7.80 4.34
N GLN A 19 -2.31 8.36 4.76
CA GLN A 19 -2.41 9.05 6.04
C GLN A 19 -2.23 8.10 7.22
N ILE A 20 -2.82 6.91 7.14
CA ILE A 20 -2.70 5.89 8.19
C ILE A 20 -1.23 5.48 8.36
N PHE A 21 -0.52 5.23 7.25
CA PHE A 21 0.89 4.86 7.33
C PHE A 21 1.77 5.99 7.82
N ASN A 22 1.44 7.24 7.51
CA ASN A 22 2.19 8.38 8.05
C ASN A 22 2.13 8.42 9.57
N VAL A 23 0.98 8.05 10.14
CA VAL A 23 0.79 8.02 11.60
C VAL A 23 1.35 6.74 12.21
N GLU A 24 1.11 5.59 11.58
CA GLU A 24 1.34 4.28 12.17
C GLU A 24 2.69 3.66 11.82
N SER A 25 3.39 4.14 10.79
CA SER A 25 4.65 3.52 10.35
C SER A 25 5.67 3.43 11.48
N ASN A 26 5.75 4.47 12.30
CA ASN A 26 6.68 4.49 13.42
C ASN A 26 6.37 3.40 14.45
N ASN A 27 5.07 3.13 14.67
CA ASN A 27 4.63 2.07 15.59
C ASN A 27 4.84 0.68 15.02
N ILE A 28 4.73 0.54 13.69
CA ILE A 28 4.84 -0.75 13.02
C ILE A 28 6.29 -1.12 12.73
N LEU A 29 7.06 -0.20 12.17
CA LEU A 29 8.41 -0.46 11.67
C LEU A 29 9.50 0.37 12.35
N GLY A 30 9.14 1.40 13.12
CA GLY A 30 10.09 2.36 13.66
C GLY A 30 10.33 3.50 12.67
N PRO A 31 11.51 4.15 12.70
CA PRO A 31 11.76 5.35 11.88
C PRO A 31 11.98 5.02 10.40
N ILE A 32 10.95 4.51 9.76
CA ILE A 32 10.98 4.07 8.37
C ILE A 32 9.78 4.71 7.66
N MET A 33 10.01 5.20 6.43
CA MET A 33 8.94 5.76 5.61
C MET A 33 8.29 4.66 4.77
N ILE A 34 6.97 4.59 4.83
CA ILE A 34 6.18 3.71 3.98
C ILE A 34 5.41 4.59 3.00
N SER A 35 5.64 4.37 1.71
CA SER A 35 4.93 5.07 0.64
C SER A 35 4.11 4.07 -0.15
N ILE A 36 2.87 4.46 -0.51
CA ILE A 36 2.04 3.63 -1.37
C ILE A 36 2.28 4.06 -2.81
N THR A 37 2.75 3.14 -3.63
CA THR A 37 3.08 3.44 -5.03
C THR A 37 1.90 3.17 -5.96
N ALA A 38 1.04 2.22 -5.62
CA ALA A 38 -0.13 1.91 -6.42
C ALA A 38 -1.17 1.17 -5.58
N VAL A 39 -2.43 1.31 -5.96
CA VAL A 39 -3.55 0.57 -5.39
C VAL A 39 -4.36 0.00 -6.54
N ARG A 40 -4.60 -1.31 -6.52
CA ARG A 40 -5.42 -2.02 -7.50
C ARG A 40 -6.62 -2.61 -6.81
N ILE A 41 -7.80 -2.30 -7.31
CA ILE A 41 -9.07 -2.78 -6.73
C ILE A 41 -9.63 -3.86 -7.65
N SER A 42 -10.10 -4.97 -7.06
CA SER A 42 -10.74 -6.02 -7.84
C SER A 42 -12.09 -5.53 -8.42
N PRO A 43 -12.57 -6.14 -9.52
CA PRO A 43 -13.84 -5.70 -10.14
C PRO A 43 -15.04 -5.74 -9.22
N ASP A 44 -15.08 -6.71 -8.29
CA ASP A 44 -16.16 -6.83 -7.29
C ASP A 44 -15.94 -5.95 -6.05
N LEU A 45 -14.86 -5.16 -6.04
CA LEU A 45 -14.47 -4.27 -4.94
C LEU A 45 -14.17 -5.00 -3.63
N ALA A 46 -13.99 -6.31 -3.67
CA ALA A 46 -13.74 -7.12 -2.47
C ALA A 46 -12.28 -7.11 -2.02
N TYR A 47 -11.35 -6.87 -2.93
CA TYR A 47 -9.92 -6.92 -2.65
C TYR A 47 -9.22 -5.66 -3.13
N ALA A 48 -8.27 -5.21 -2.32
CA ALA A 48 -7.38 -4.09 -2.67
C ALA A 48 -5.94 -4.58 -2.58
N ASN A 49 -5.22 -4.53 -3.69
CA ASN A 49 -3.80 -4.86 -3.73
C ASN A 49 -3.01 -3.57 -3.57
N ILE A 50 -2.24 -3.50 -2.49
CA ILE A 50 -1.52 -2.28 -2.08
C ILE A 50 -0.04 -2.51 -2.33
N PHE A 51 0.55 -1.70 -3.20
CA PHE A 51 1.97 -1.77 -3.53
C PHE A 51 2.72 -0.70 -2.75
N LEU A 52 3.76 -1.11 -2.04
CA LEU A 52 4.47 -0.29 -1.08
C LEU A 52 5.94 -0.14 -1.44
N SER A 53 6.46 1.06 -1.18
CA SER A 53 7.89 1.32 -1.14
C SER A 53 8.25 1.65 0.30
N ILE A 54 9.27 0.98 0.84
CA ILE A 54 9.68 1.13 2.24
C ILE A 54 11.14 1.58 2.25
N PHE A 55 11.40 2.70 2.92
CA PHE A 55 12.74 3.28 2.94
C PHE A 55 13.03 4.00 4.26
N PRO A 56 14.24 3.92 4.81
CA PRO A 56 15.32 3.00 4.45
C PRO A 56 15.08 1.62 5.05
N VAL A 57 15.39 0.56 4.32
CA VAL A 57 15.20 -0.80 4.85
C VAL A 57 16.24 -1.75 4.24
N ASN A 58 16.84 -2.61 5.10
CA ASN A 58 17.78 -3.63 4.66
C ASN A 58 17.08 -4.90 4.19
N ASP A 59 15.92 -5.18 4.76
CA ASP A 59 15.15 -6.38 4.47
C ASP A 59 13.69 -6.02 4.23
N PRO A 60 13.31 -5.70 2.98
CA PRO A 60 11.93 -5.33 2.67
C PRO A 60 10.90 -6.40 3.02
N GLU A 61 11.28 -7.67 2.91
CA GLU A 61 10.37 -8.79 3.20
C GLU A 61 10.01 -8.86 4.68
N LYS A 62 10.98 -8.63 5.57
CA LYS A 62 10.71 -8.57 7.01
C LYS A 62 9.82 -7.39 7.34
N ALA A 63 10.06 -6.25 6.71
CA ALA A 63 9.21 -5.07 6.91
C ALA A 63 7.79 -5.37 6.44
N LEU A 64 7.64 -6.02 5.29
CA LEU A 64 6.34 -6.40 4.76
C LEU A 64 5.61 -7.36 5.71
N GLU A 65 6.31 -8.33 6.28
CA GLU A 65 5.72 -9.26 7.26
C GLU A 65 5.13 -8.51 8.45
N LYS A 66 5.82 -7.49 8.95
CA LYS A 66 5.33 -6.68 10.07
C LYS A 66 4.08 -5.91 9.68
N ILE A 67 4.03 -5.40 8.46
CA ILE A 67 2.85 -4.71 7.95
C ILE A 67 1.67 -5.69 7.85
N ILE A 68 1.91 -6.88 7.32
CA ILE A 68 0.88 -7.91 7.20
C ILE A 68 0.34 -8.32 8.57
N LYS A 69 1.22 -8.46 9.56
CA LYS A 69 0.80 -8.77 10.94
C LYS A 69 -0.12 -7.70 11.52
N ASN A 70 0.03 -6.46 11.06
CA ASN A 70 -0.78 -5.34 11.50
C ASN A 70 -1.95 -5.03 10.54
N SER A 71 -2.19 -5.90 9.56
CA SER A 71 -3.20 -5.64 8.53
C SER A 71 -4.61 -5.47 9.10
N SER A 72 -4.96 -6.21 10.14
CA SER A 72 -6.27 -6.07 10.79
C SER A 72 -6.46 -4.68 11.40
N LEU A 73 -5.43 -4.16 12.06
CA LEU A 73 -5.47 -2.82 12.63
C LEU A 73 -5.55 -1.76 11.53
N ILE A 74 -4.74 -1.93 10.49
CA ILE A 74 -4.72 -1.00 9.36
C ILE A 74 -6.07 -0.98 8.66
N ARG A 75 -6.66 -2.15 8.41
CA ARG A 75 -7.98 -2.26 7.80
C ARG A 75 -9.07 -1.65 8.67
N LYS A 76 -8.99 -1.84 9.97
CA LYS A 76 -9.93 -1.24 10.91
C LYS A 76 -9.87 0.29 10.82
N LYS A 77 -8.68 0.86 10.82
CA LYS A 77 -8.50 2.31 10.70
C LYS A 77 -9.00 2.83 9.36
N LEU A 78 -8.73 2.08 8.28
CA LEU A 78 -9.25 2.43 6.96
C LEU A 78 -10.78 2.41 6.96
N GLY A 79 -11.38 1.38 7.56
CA GLY A 79 -12.84 1.26 7.65
C GLY A 79 -13.47 2.45 8.36
N MET A 80 -12.85 2.91 9.44
CA MET A 80 -13.32 4.09 10.16
C MET A 80 -13.22 5.37 9.31
N ALA A 81 -12.17 5.47 8.51
CA ALA A 81 -11.93 6.64 7.67
C ALA A 81 -12.88 6.70 6.47
N VAL A 82 -13.27 5.55 5.92
CA VAL A 82 -14.05 5.49 4.65
C VAL A 82 -15.50 5.03 4.84
N ARG A 83 -15.95 4.84 6.07
CA ARG A 83 -17.27 4.24 6.33
C ARG A 83 -18.44 4.99 5.69
N ASN A 84 -18.28 6.30 5.47
CA ASN A 84 -19.32 7.10 4.83
C ASN A 84 -19.29 6.99 3.31
N GLN A 85 -18.18 6.53 2.73
CA GLN A 85 -18.00 6.43 1.30
C GLN A 85 -18.09 5.00 0.78
N LEU A 86 -17.72 4.01 1.61
CA LEU A 86 -17.72 2.61 1.21
C LEU A 86 -18.59 1.79 2.14
N ARG A 87 -19.48 0.99 1.54
CA ARG A 87 -20.36 0.09 2.29
C ARG A 87 -19.55 -1.06 2.90
N VAL A 88 -18.61 -1.58 2.14
CA VAL A 88 -17.74 -2.68 2.59
C VAL A 88 -16.29 -2.29 2.33
N VAL A 89 -15.44 -2.46 3.34
CA VAL A 89 -14.02 -2.19 3.19
C VAL A 89 -13.36 -3.38 2.50
N PRO A 90 -12.61 -3.14 1.40
CA PRO A 90 -11.91 -4.25 0.73
C PRO A 90 -10.93 -4.95 1.65
N GLU A 91 -10.69 -6.22 1.40
CA GLU A 91 -9.61 -6.93 2.05
C GLU A 91 -8.27 -6.45 1.47
N LEU A 92 -7.29 -6.17 2.34
CA LEU A 92 -6.03 -5.58 1.94
C LEU A 92 -4.96 -6.65 1.74
N ASN A 93 -4.31 -6.61 0.57
CA ASN A 93 -3.14 -7.43 0.28
C ASN A 93 -1.98 -6.48 0.03
N PHE A 94 -0.85 -6.69 0.71
CA PHE A 94 0.29 -5.82 0.63
C PHE A 94 1.44 -6.46 -0.13
N PHE A 95 2.06 -5.70 -1.02
CA PHE A 95 3.18 -6.14 -1.85
C PHE A 95 4.26 -5.06 -1.85
N ILE A 96 5.51 -5.49 -1.98
CA ILE A 96 6.60 -4.55 -2.18
C ILE A 96 6.66 -4.20 -3.67
N ASP A 97 6.70 -2.91 -3.94
CA ASP A 97 6.89 -2.41 -5.30
C ASP A 97 8.38 -2.21 -5.54
N ASP A 98 8.97 -3.09 -6.32
CA ASP A 98 10.39 -3.04 -6.66
C ASP A 98 10.66 -2.42 -8.03
N SER A 99 9.65 -1.75 -8.61
CA SER A 99 9.79 -1.11 -9.92
C SER A 99 10.95 -0.12 -9.96
N ALA A 100 11.15 0.63 -8.87
CA ALA A 100 12.24 1.60 -8.79
C ALA A 100 13.61 0.92 -8.83
N GLU A 101 13.76 -0.21 -8.13
CA GLU A 101 15.00 -0.98 -8.14
C GLU A 101 15.27 -1.54 -9.53
N TYR A 102 14.23 -2.06 -10.17
CA TYR A 102 14.33 -2.59 -11.52
C TYR A 102 14.76 -1.49 -12.50
N ALA A 103 14.18 -0.31 -12.40
CA ALA A 103 14.56 0.84 -13.22
C ALA A 103 16.01 1.25 -12.99
N GLU A 104 16.48 1.23 -11.74
CA GLU A 104 17.88 1.52 -11.42
C GLU A 104 18.82 0.51 -12.04
N GLU A 105 18.50 -0.77 -11.97
CA GLU A 105 19.32 -1.81 -12.56
C GLU A 105 19.42 -1.66 -14.06
N ILE A 106 18.30 -1.37 -14.73
CA ILE A 106 18.27 -1.12 -16.17
C ILE A 106 19.14 0.10 -16.51
N ASP A 107 18.99 1.17 -15.73
CA ASP A 107 19.76 2.39 -15.94
C ASP A 107 21.26 2.14 -15.80
N LYS A 108 21.67 1.36 -14.81
CA LYS A 108 23.07 0.98 -14.62
C LYS A 108 23.59 0.16 -15.80
N LEU A 109 22.78 -0.73 -16.33
CA LEU A 109 23.16 -1.53 -17.48
C LEU A 109 23.29 -0.68 -18.74
N LEU A 110 22.43 0.31 -18.91
CA LEU A 110 22.45 1.19 -20.06
C LEU A 110 23.63 2.18 -20.02
N LYS A 111 24.10 2.53 -18.84
CA LYS A 111 25.22 3.45 -18.65
C LYS A 111 26.58 2.79 -18.87
N LYS A 112 26.63 1.52 -18.98
CA LYS A 112 27.85 0.80 -19.33
C LYS A 112 27.99 0.74 -20.83
#